data_c2325ab2bfb16d5d8aa07df995aa5396
#
_entry.id   c2325ab2bfb16d5d8aa07df995aa5396
#
_cell.length_a   1.000
_cell.length_b   1.000
_cell.length_c   1.000
_cell.angle_alpha   90.00
_cell.angle_beta   90.00
_cell.angle_gamma   90.00
#
_symmetry.space_group_name_H-M   'P 1'
#
loop_
_entity.id
_entity.type
_entity.pdbx_description
1 polymer ?
#
loop_
_entity_poly.entity_id
_entity_poly.type
_entity_poly.pdbx_seq_one_letter_code
_entity_poly.pdbx_strand_id
1 'polypeptide(L)'
;MPLVPLRILLDHAAENDYGLAAFNVNNMEQIQAIMEAAKETDSPVIVQASRGARGYSQDNYLRHLMLAAAELYPGIPIAMHQDHGNSPATCESAIDNGFTSVMMDGSLKE
;
A
#
# COMPACT_ATOMS: atom_id res chain seq x y z
N MET A 1 -4.61 5.95 -13.60
CA MET A 1 -4.10 6.10 -12.23
C MET A 1 -3.53 4.78 -11.76
N PRO A 2 -2.24 4.73 -11.39
CA PRO A 2 -1.65 3.48 -10.89
C PRO A 2 -2.10 3.09 -9.46
N LEU A 3 -2.66 4.03 -8.67
CA LEU A 3 -3.23 3.68 -7.36
C LEU A 3 -4.62 3.07 -7.56
N VAL A 4 -4.76 1.80 -7.17
CA VAL A 4 -5.98 1.02 -7.43
C VAL A 4 -6.48 0.33 -6.16
N PRO A 5 -7.77 -0.02 -6.09
CA PRO A 5 -8.29 -0.85 -5.01
C PRO A 5 -7.60 -2.21 -5.01
N LEU A 6 -7.34 -2.73 -3.80
CA LEU A 6 -6.65 -4.01 -3.64
C LEU A 6 -7.39 -5.16 -4.32
N ARG A 7 -8.72 -5.13 -4.31
CA ARG A 7 -9.53 -6.18 -4.91
C ARG A 7 -9.21 -6.38 -6.39
N ILE A 8 -8.98 -5.32 -7.14
CA ILE A 8 -8.63 -5.41 -8.56
C ILE A 8 -7.35 -6.23 -8.73
N LEU A 9 -6.34 -5.99 -7.91
CA LEU A 9 -5.07 -6.72 -7.97
C LEU A 9 -5.23 -8.16 -7.53
N LEU A 10 -6.00 -8.41 -6.48
CA LEU A 10 -6.23 -9.77 -5.98
C LEU A 10 -7.00 -10.62 -6.99
N ASP A 11 -8.03 -10.05 -7.62
CA ASP A 11 -8.80 -10.75 -8.64
C ASP A 11 -7.92 -11.11 -9.84
N HIS A 12 -7.09 -10.19 -10.30
CA HIS A 12 -6.17 -10.44 -11.40
C HIS A 12 -5.16 -11.54 -11.05
N ALA A 13 -4.61 -11.50 -9.83
CA ALA A 13 -3.69 -12.53 -9.37
C ALA A 13 -4.34 -13.91 -9.33
N ALA A 14 -5.58 -13.97 -8.83
CA ALA A 14 -6.33 -15.23 -8.77
C ALA A 14 -6.66 -15.77 -10.15
N GLU A 15 -7.06 -14.92 -11.08
CA GLU A 15 -7.40 -15.32 -12.45
C GLU A 15 -6.19 -15.80 -13.24
N ASN A 16 -4.99 -15.30 -12.92
CA ASN A 16 -3.76 -15.60 -13.65
C ASN A 16 -2.77 -16.47 -12.87
N ASP A 17 -3.18 -17.01 -11.73
CA ASP A 17 -2.42 -17.95 -10.90
C ASP A 17 -1.03 -17.45 -10.50
N TYR A 18 -0.93 -16.22 -9.96
CA TYR A 18 0.33 -15.74 -9.42
C TYR A 18 0.16 -15.16 -8.00
N GLY A 19 1.27 -15.10 -7.27
CA GLY A 19 1.31 -14.46 -5.96
C GLY A 19 1.48 -12.97 -6.09
N LEU A 20 0.74 -12.21 -5.28
CA LEU A 20 0.83 -10.76 -5.25
C LEU A 20 1.56 -10.35 -3.97
N ALA A 21 2.72 -9.71 -4.13
CA ALA A 21 3.55 -9.33 -2.99
C ALA A 21 3.03 -8.07 -2.29
N ALA A 22 3.10 -8.07 -0.97
CA ALA A 22 2.81 -6.91 -0.14
C ALA A 22 4.08 -6.54 0.65
N PHE A 23 4.55 -5.31 0.49
CA PHE A 23 5.78 -4.85 1.11
C PHE A 23 5.51 -3.69 2.07
N ASN A 24 6.10 -3.77 3.26
CA ASN A 24 6.02 -2.70 4.25
C ASN A 24 6.91 -1.52 3.86
N VAL A 25 6.39 -0.32 4.06
CA VAL A 25 7.10 0.93 3.76
C VAL A 25 7.14 1.82 4.98
N ASN A 26 8.33 2.28 5.34
CA ASN A 26 8.54 3.23 6.43
C ASN A 26 9.28 4.49 5.97
N ASN A 27 9.92 4.46 4.81
CA ASN A 27 10.74 5.56 4.34
C ASN A 27 10.86 5.58 2.80
N MET A 28 11.50 6.61 2.30
CA MET A 28 11.67 6.82 0.87
C MET A 28 12.52 5.72 0.20
N GLU A 29 13.59 5.32 0.84
CA GLU A 29 14.51 4.33 0.27
C GLU A 29 13.82 2.98 0.06
N GLN A 30 12.95 2.60 0.99
CA GLN A 30 12.19 1.37 0.87
C GLN A 30 11.22 1.42 -0.31
N ILE A 31 10.48 2.52 -0.47
CA ILE A 31 9.54 2.61 -1.58
C ILE A 31 10.27 2.67 -2.92
N GLN A 32 11.42 3.32 -2.99
CA GLN A 32 12.24 3.33 -4.20
C GLN A 32 12.66 1.92 -4.60
N ALA A 33 13.14 1.13 -3.63
CA ALA A 33 13.58 -0.24 -3.89
C ALA A 33 12.42 -1.13 -4.37
N ILE A 34 11.25 -0.99 -3.73
CA ILE A 34 10.06 -1.75 -4.10
C ILE A 34 9.63 -1.43 -5.53
N MET A 35 9.58 -0.15 -5.87
CA MET A 35 9.13 0.27 -7.20
C MET A 35 10.12 -0.11 -8.30
N GLU A 36 11.42 -0.06 -8.03
CA GLU A 36 12.42 -0.53 -8.98
C GLU A 36 12.25 -2.03 -9.27
N ALA A 37 12.06 -2.83 -8.22
CA ALA A 37 11.82 -4.27 -8.38
C ALA A 37 10.52 -4.55 -9.12
N ALA A 38 9.45 -3.83 -8.82
CA ALA A 38 8.18 -3.99 -9.51
C ALA A 38 8.31 -3.67 -11.00
N LYS A 39 9.05 -2.63 -11.34
CA LYS A 39 9.29 -2.26 -12.73
C LYS A 39 10.11 -3.32 -13.47
N GLU A 40 11.18 -3.80 -12.86
CA GLU A 40 12.03 -4.84 -13.46
C GLU A 40 11.27 -6.12 -13.76
N THR A 41 10.33 -6.49 -12.89
CA THR A 41 9.55 -7.72 -13.01
C THR A 41 8.20 -7.50 -13.68
N ASP A 42 7.88 -6.26 -14.05
CA ASP A 42 6.59 -5.88 -14.64
C ASP A 42 5.42 -6.40 -13.82
N SER A 43 5.46 -6.14 -12.50
CA SER A 43 4.52 -6.72 -11.55
C SER A 43 3.72 -5.65 -10.82
N PRO A 44 2.41 -5.85 -10.60
CA PRO A 44 1.67 -5.02 -9.67
C PRO A 44 2.15 -5.28 -8.24
N VAL A 45 1.89 -4.37 -7.33
CA VAL A 45 2.42 -4.47 -5.98
C VAL A 45 1.45 -3.87 -4.97
N ILE A 46 1.41 -4.48 -3.77
CA ILE A 46 0.76 -3.89 -2.60
C ILE A 46 1.86 -3.22 -1.78
N VAL A 47 1.70 -1.92 -1.55
CA VAL A 47 2.58 -1.17 -0.66
C VAL A 47 1.79 -0.88 0.61
N GLN A 48 2.26 -1.38 1.74
CA GLN A 48 1.48 -1.32 2.97
C GLN A 48 2.24 -0.61 4.10
N ALA A 49 1.46 -0.01 4.99
CA ALA A 49 1.97 0.63 6.18
C ALA A 49 1.13 0.27 7.38
N SER A 50 1.78 -0.05 8.50
CA SER A 50 1.13 -0.24 9.77
C SER A 50 0.88 1.12 10.45
N ARG A 51 0.15 1.14 11.57
CA ARG A 51 0.01 2.35 12.37
C ARG A 51 1.37 2.89 12.80
N GLY A 52 2.28 1.99 13.19
CA GLY A 52 3.63 2.38 13.59
C GLY A 52 4.42 3.03 12.45
N ALA A 53 4.32 2.48 11.24
CA ALA A 53 4.96 3.05 10.07
C ALA A 53 4.40 4.44 9.75
N ARG A 54 3.08 4.61 9.83
CA ARG A 54 2.43 5.91 9.62
C ARG A 54 2.87 6.94 10.65
N GLY A 55 2.98 6.52 11.91
CA GLY A 55 3.48 7.40 12.98
C GLY A 55 4.94 7.76 12.80
N TYR A 56 5.76 6.80 12.41
CA TYR A 56 7.18 7.03 12.17
C TYR A 56 7.43 8.00 11.01
N SER A 57 6.79 7.75 9.86
CA SER A 57 7.00 8.53 8.65
C SER A 57 6.21 9.83 8.64
N GLN A 58 5.15 9.91 9.42
CA GLN A 58 4.10 10.94 9.36
C GLN A 58 3.25 10.80 8.09
N ASP A 59 1.94 10.93 8.25
CA ASP A 59 0.98 10.66 7.17
C ASP A 59 1.24 11.50 5.92
N ASN A 60 1.59 12.77 6.08
CA ASN A 60 1.83 13.64 4.93
C ASN A 60 3.01 13.18 4.09
N TYR A 61 4.13 12.85 4.74
CA TYR A 61 5.30 12.35 4.01
C TYR A 61 4.99 11.03 3.32
N LEU A 62 4.35 10.09 4.04
CA LEU A 62 4.04 8.79 3.48
C LEU A 62 3.09 8.90 2.29
N ARG A 63 2.05 9.74 2.41
CA ARG A 63 1.11 9.97 1.32
C ARG A 63 1.81 10.51 0.08
N HIS A 64 2.68 11.48 0.23
CA HIS A 64 3.41 12.07 -0.91
C HIS A 64 4.46 11.13 -1.49
N LEU A 65 5.07 10.26 -0.66
CA LEU A 65 5.94 9.20 -1.18
C LEU A 65 5.16 8.24 -2.08
N MET A 66 3.95 7.85 -1.66
CA MET A 66 3.08 6.98 -2.45
C MET A 66 2.63 7.65 -3.74
N LEU A 67 2.27 8.92 -3.68
CA LEU A 67 1.90 9.69 -4.87
C LEU A 67 3.07 9.83 -5.83
N ALA A 68 4.28 10.07 -5.30
CA ALA A 68 5.49 10.14 -6.11
C ALA A 68 5.75 8.81 -6.83
N ALA A 69 5.60 7.68 -6.13
CA ALA A 69 5.74 6.37 -6.75
C ALA A 69 4.73 6.19 -7.89
N ALA A 70 3.48 6.58 -7.67
CA ALA A 70 2.44 6.48 -8.69
C ALA A 70 2.78 7.33 -9.94
N GLU A 71 3.31 8.53 -9.72
CA GLU A 71 3.69 9.42 -10.83
C GLU A 71 4.91 8.92 -11.61
N LEU A 72 5.91 8.39 -10.88
CA LEU A 72 7.16 7.93 -11.50
C LEU A 72 7.01 6.60 -12.23
N TYR A 73 6.03 5.78 -11.83
CA TYR A 73 5.83 4.44 -12.37
C TYR A 73 4.39 4.28 -12.86
N PRO A 74 3.96 5.05 -13.86
CA PRO A 74 2.54 5.07 -14.27
C PRO A 74 2.05 3.73 -14.84
N GLY A 75 2.96 2.85 -15.27
CA GLY A 75 2.61 1.54 -15.79
C GLY A 75 2.49 0.43 -14.73
N ILE A 76 2.77 0.73 -13.46
CA ILE A 76 2.74 -0.26 -12.39
C ILE A 76 1.51 -0.01 -11.50
N PRO A 77 0.52 -0.91 -11.48
CA PRO A 77 -0.61 -0.79 -10.56
C PRO A 77 -0.17 -0.98 -9.11
N ILE A 78 -0.57 -0.05 -8.25
CA ILE A 78 -0.19 -0.03 -6.84
C ILE A 78 -1.46 0.00 -5.99
N ALA A 79 -1.57 -0.91 -5.01
CA ALA A 79 -2.55 -0.80 -3.94
C ALA A 79 -1.83 -0.28 -2.70
N MET A 80 -2.35 0.80 -2.12
CA MET A 80 -1.82 1.39 -0.90
C MET A 80 -2.67 0.90 0.27
N HIS A 81 -2.10 0.05 1.12
CA HIS A 81 -2.83 -0.71 2.14
C HIS A 81 -2.43 -0.32 3.55
N GLN A 82 -3.42 -0.05 4.41
CA GLN A 82 -3.23 0.07 5.85
C GLN A 82 -3.33 -1.31 6.47
N ASP A 83 -2.21 -1.80 7.01
CA ASP A 83 -2.13 -3.10 7.64
C ASP A 83 -2.47 -2.99 9.13
N HIS A 84 -3.18 -3.98 9.66
CA HIS A 84 -3.51 -4.11 11.09
C HIS A 84 -4.07 -2.84 11.74
N GLY A 85 -5.13 -2.28 11.20
CA GLY A 85 -5.86 -1.17 11.84
C GLY A 85 -6.50 -1.63 13.14
N ASN A 86 -6.30 -0.87 14.22
CA ASN A 86 -6.75 -1.27 15.56
C ASN A 86 -8.13 -0.74 15.93
N SER A 87 -8.70 0.11 15.09
CA SER A 87 -10.02 0.70 15.32
C SER A 87 -10.60 1.21 14.01
N PRO A 88 -11.93 1.40 13.93
CA PRO A 88 -12.54 2.04 12.77
C PRO A 88 -11.94 3.43 12.48
N ALA A 89 -11.60 4.19 13.52
CA ALA A 89 -11.00 5.52 13.35
C ALA A 89 -9.66 5.45 12.61
N THR A 90 -8.83 4.45 12.90
CA THR A 90 -7.56 4.24 12.19
C THR A 90 -7.81 3.96 10.71
N CYS A 91 -8.79 3.12 10.40
CA CYS A 91 -9.14 2.80 9.02
C CYS A 91 -9.70 4.01 8.27
N GLU A 92 -10.56 4.80 8.90
CA GLU A 92 -11.08 6.05 8.32
C GLU A 92 -9.97 7.04 8.05
N SER A 93 -9.05 7.21 8.99
CA SER A 93 -7.87 8.06 8.82
C SER A 93 -7.02 7.63 7.64
N ALA A 94 -6.83 6.32 7.47
CA ALA A 94 -6.08 5.78 6.32
C ALA A 94 -6.76 6.14 5.00
N ILE A 95 -8.06 5.95 4.91
CA ILE A 95 -8.83 6.31 3.71
C ILE A 95 -8.70 7.79 3.40
N ASP A 96 -8.81 8.65 4.43
CA ASP A 96 -8.66 10.10 4.27
C ASP A 96 -7.27 10.49 3.80
N ASN A 97 -6.26 9.69 4.09
CA ASN A 97 -4.88 9.91 3.64
C ASN A 97 -4.54 9.23 2.31
N GLY A 98 -5.54 8.73 1.61
CA GLY A 98 -5.38 8.24 0.25
C GLY A 98 -5.09 6.75 0.14
N PHE A 99 -5.16 5.98 1.22
CA PHE A 99 -5.02 4.54 1.16
C PHE A 99 -6.18 3.94 0.37
N THR A 100 -5.88 3.00 -0.50
CA THR A 100 -6.87 2.35 -1.37
C THR A 100 -7.41 1.05 -0.79
N SER A 101 -6.87 0.64 0.36
CA SER A 101 -7.29 -0.58 1.07
C SER A 101 -6.97 -0.44 2.55
N VAL A 102 -7.80 -1.02 3.40
CA VAL A 102 -7.59 -1.01 4.85
C VAL A 102 -7.94 -2.39 5.42
N MET A 103 -7.26 -2.75 6.50
CA MET A 103 -7.54 -3.96 7.26
C MET A 103 -7.92 -3.57 8.69
N MET A 104 -9.14 -3.89 9.10
CA MET A 104 -9.55 -3.78 10.50
C MET A 104 -9.20 -5.09 11.21
N ASP A 105 -8.29 -5.03 12.18
CA ASP A 105 -7.83 -6.22 12.89
C ASP A 105 -8.52 -6.33 14.25
N GLY A 106 -9.59 -7.12 14.31
CA GLY A 106 -10.34 -7.36 15.54
C GLY A 106 -9.58 -8.13 16.60
N SER A 107 -8.49 -8.82 16.23
CA SER A 107 -7.66 -9.55 17.19
C SER A 107 -6.89 -8.62 18.12
N LEU A 108 -6.76 -7.35 17.79
CA LEU A 108 -6.09 -6.35 18.61
C LEU A 108 -7.00 -5.80 19.72
N LYS A 109 -8.27 -6.16 19.73
CA LYS A 109 -9.23 -5.77 20.78
C LYS A 109 -9.24 -6.80 21.89
N GLU A 110 -9.29 -6.31 23.11
CA GLU A 110 -9.48 -7.15 24.30
C GLU A 110 -10.94 -7.53 24.49
#